data_72bb99532c0a55c6047692d9fae4dfa4
#
_entry.id   72bb99532c0a55c6047692d9fae4dfa4
#
_cell.length_a   1.000
_cell.length_b   1.000
_cell.length_c   1.000
_cell.angle_alpha   90.00
_cell.angle_beta   90.00
_cell.angle_gamma   90.00
#
_symmetry.space_group_name_H-M   'P 1'
#
loop_
_entity.id
_entity.type
_entity.pdbx_description
1 polymer ?
#
loop_
_entity_poly.entity_id
_entity_poly.type
_entity_poly.pdbx_seq_one_letter_code
_entity_poly.pdbx_strand_id
1 'polypeptide(L)'
;MACSDRSSRVAFCFFFWVAFACSGFGAVKASWTAGRRRGGPSWTTEDLLDGAGRRRQLGGEGTPVLESLMQHPAAGLGQHNERGAGFEPYADNGGTVVAVAGRDYCIIAADSRLSDGYSILTRNVTRVHQLSGDTYLATAGCWADTQGLLRLLEYLIRGYESQQRRTMGVKAMSHMLSTHLYYRRSFPFYTFNILGGLDDEGTGAVYGYDAVGSFERVRVACAGGGQSIMQPVLDRLDAEAGRGAGGSGELPIVAVELEEALSLVRRAFVAAGERNIRLGDRVEIVVLTREGQRLEQLQLKKH
;
A
#
# COMPACT_ATOMS: atom_id res chain seq x y z
N MET A 1 -2.02 62.60 -21.44
CA MET A 1 -0.99 63.06 -20.46
C MET A 1 -1.22 62.31 -19.16
N ALA A 2 -0.16 61.89 -18.55
CA ALA A 2 -0.07 61.12 -17.28
C ALA A 2 -0.33 59.61 -17.40
N CYS A 3 0.74 58.93 -17.76
CA CYS A 3 1.10 57.56 -17.49
C CYS A 3 1.41 57.42 -15.99
N SER A 4 0.85 56.50 -15.27
CA SER A 4 1.23 56.17 -13.89
C SER A 4 1.50 54.68 -13.78
N ASP A 5 2.75 54.44 -13.67
CA ASP A 5 3.49 53.23 -13.36
C ASP A 5 3.00 52.59 -12.05
N ARG A 6 2.64 51.30 -12.10
CA ARG A 6 2.39 50.39 -10.94
C ARG A 6 2.99 49.04 -11.18
N SER A 7 4.29 49.00 -11.30
CA SER A 7 5.04 47.74 -11.21
C SER A 7 6.23 47.95 -10.27
N SER A 8 6.03 47.70 -8.98
CA SER A 8 7.10 47.40 -8.00
C SER A 8 6.55 47.40 -6.57
N ARG A 9 5.83 46.36 -6.15
CA ARG A 9 5.60 46.02 -4.74
C ARG A 9 5.09 44.58 -4.56
N VAL A 10 5.79 43.60 -5.08
CA VAL A 10 5.60 42.17 -4.68
C VAL A 10 6.94 41.45 -4.69
N ALA A 11 7.89 41.95 -3.95
CA ALA A 11 9.18 41.26 -3.81
C ALA A 11 9.85 41.59 -2.45
N PHE A 12 9.11 41.52 -1.34
CA PHE A 12 9.73 41.74 -0.02
C PHE A 12 8.99 41.08 1.15
N CYS A 13 8.50 39.87 1.00
CA CYS A 13 7.87 39.12 2.10
C CYS A 13 8.29 37.64 2.21
N PHE A 14 9.44 37.24 1.66
CA PHE A 14 9.87 35.83 1.74
C PHE A 14 11.20 35.59 2.47
N PHE A 15 11.72 36.58 3.24
CA PHE A 15 13.02 36.45 3.90
C PHE A 15 13.02 36.70 5.43
N PHE A 16 11.88 36.61 6.11
CA PHE A 16 11.85 36.94 7.56
C PHE A 16 11.22 35.84 8.45
N TRP A 17 11.26 34.56 8.05
CA TRP A 17 10.69 33.50 8.90
C TRP A 17 11.65 32.31 9.20
N VAL A 18 12.95 32.49 9.13
CA VAL A 18 13.94 31.44 9.49
C VAL A 18 14.87 31.84 10.67
N ALA A 19 14.65 32.95 11.31
CA ALA A 19 15.57 33.45 12.37
C ALA A 19 14.89 33.68 13.73
N PHE A 20 13.94 32.83 14.18
CA PHE A 20 13.39 32.98 15.55
C PHE A 20 13.03 31.63 16.22
N ALA A 21 13.93 30.65 16.18
CA ALA A 21 13.80 29.42 16.96
C ALA A 21 15.14 28.89 17.48
N CYS A 22 16.01 29.78 17.99
CA CYS A 22 17.24 29.39 18.69
C CYS A 22 17.54 30.34 19.85
N SER A 23 16.68 30.39 20.84
CA SER A 23 17.06 30.85 22.18
C SER A 23 15.96 30.54 23.18
N GLY A 24 16.16 29.56 24.01
CA GLY A 24 15.38 29.38 25.23
C GLY A 24 14.82 27.98 25.48
N PHE A 25 15.67 26.98 25.64
CA PHE A 25 15.31 25.83 26.48
C PHE A 25 16.46 25.54 27.44
N GLY A 26 16.23 25.89 28.69
CA GLY A 26 17.13 25.62 29.78
C GLY A 26 17.33 24.11 29.98
N ALA A 27 18.60 23.74 30.19
CA ALA A 27 18.99 22.39 30.50
C ALA A 27 18.40 21.94 31.84
N VAL A 28 17.35 21.15 31.83
CA VAL A 28 16.93 20.38 33.01
C VAL A 28 17.85 19.17 33.12
N LYS A 29 18.83 19.23 34.00
CA LYS A 29 19.61 18.07 34.41
C LYS A 29 18.69 17.15 35.22
N ALA A 30 18.16 16.11 34.60
CA ALA A 30 17.56 15.00 35.32
C ALA A 30 18.69 14.11 35.88
N SER A 31 18.96 14.25 37.20
CA SER A 31 19.82 13.30 37.92
C SER A 31 19.08 11.98 38.11
N TRP A 32 19.45 10.97 37.32
CA TRP A 32 19.05 9.59 37.58
C TRP A 32 19.88 9.02 38.74
N THR A 33 19.29 8.94 39.92
CA THR A 33 19.82 8.11 41.02
C THR A 33 19.49 6.66 40.69
N ALA A 34 20.51 5.90 40.33
CA ALA A 34 20.42 4.46 40.13
C ALA A 34 20.13 3.77 41.48
N GLY A 35 18.88 3.39 41.66
CA GLY A 35 18.47 2.47 42.73
C GLY A 35 19.07 1.09 42.50
N ARG A 36 20.02 0.73 43.34
CA ARG A 36 20.71 -0.57 43.37
C ARG A 36 19.70 -1.69 43.70
N ARG A 37 19.22 -2.44 42.70
CA ARG A 37 18.52 -3.72 42.91
C ARG A 37 19.56 -4.84 42.97
N ARG A 38 19.48 -5.65 44.03
CA ARG A 38 20.38 -6.78 44.31
C ARG A 38 20.19 -7.87 43.26
N GLY A 39 21.32 -8.37 42.73
CA GLY A 39 21.69 -9.75 42.52
C GLY A 39 20.84 -10.59 41.57
N GLY A 40 21.05 -10.43 40.24
CA GLY A 40 20.97 -11.55 39.30
C GLY A 40 22.37 -11.81 38.75
N PRO A 41 22.73 -13.06 38.37
CA PRO A 41 24.05 -13.36 37.85
C PRO A 41 24.28 -12.63 36.53
N SER A 42 25.31 -11.80 36.48
CA SER A 42 25.77 -11.15 35.26
C SER A 42 26.58 -12.17 34.46
N TRP A 43 26.00 -12.71 33.41
CA TRP A 43 26.73 -13.52 32.43
C TRP A 43 27.56 -12.58 31.55
N THR A 44 28.89 -12.76 31.59
CA THR A 44 29.80 -12.09 30.64
C THR A 44 30.06 -13.01 29.46
N THR A 45 30.49 -12.44 28.32
CA THR A 45 30.85 -13.21 27.12
C THR A 45 32.00 -14.20 27.36
N GLU A 46 32.77 -14.06 28.43
CA GLU A 46 33.84 -14.99 28.86
C GLU A 46 33.30 -16.25 29.50
N ASP A 47 32.10 -16.25 30.07
CA ASP A 47 31.47 -17.39 30.72
C ASP A 47 30.99 -18.46 29.72
N LEU A 48 30.99 -18.17 28.43
CA LEU A 48 30.53 -19.06 27.35
C LEU A 48 31.65 -19.83 26.65
N LEU A 49 32.91 -19.64 27.07
CA LEU A 49 34.06 -20.30 26.48
C LEU A 49 34.76 -21.15 27.53
N ASP A 50 35.22 -22.34 27.12
CA ASP A 50 36.13 -23.17 27.94
C ASP A 50 37.55 -22.58 27.87
N GLY A 51 38.43 -22.99 28.79
CA GLY A 51 39.80 -22.50 28.85
C GLY A 51 40.65 -22.77 27.60
N ALA A 52 40.12 -23.37 26.55
CA ALA A 52 40.71 -23.60 25.23
C ALA A 52 40.03 -22.81 24.13
N GLY A 53 39.14 -21.82 24.44
CA GLY A 53 38.45 -20.98 23.46
C GLY A 53 37.37 -21.71 22.64
N ARG A 54 36.92 -22.88 23.06
CA ARG A 54 35.85 -23.61 22.39
C ARG A 54 34.48 -23.32 23.03
N ARG A 55 33.43 -23.18 22.23
CA ARG A 55 32.06 -23.06 22.73
C ARG A 55 31.68 -24.26 23.58
N ARG A 56 31.31 -24.06 24.84
CA ARG A 56 30.65 -25.09 25.62
C ARG A 56 29.34 -25.49 24.97
N GLN A 57 29.22 -26.75 24.59
CA GLN A 57 27.93 -27.33 24.27
C GLN A 57 27.15 -27.43 25.59
N LEU A 58 26.15 -26.58 25.74
CA LEU A 58 25.12 -26.75 26.75
C LEU A 58 24.31 -27.97 26.33
N GLY A 59 24.62 -29.14 26.92
CA GLY A 59 23.80 -30.35 26.84
C GLY A 59 22.48 -30.10 27.58
N GLY A 60 21.54 -29.45 26.94
CA GLY A 60 20.15 -29.40 27.32
C GLY A 60 19.41 -30.39 26.43
N GLU A 61 18.82 -31.42 27.00
CA GLU A 61 17.86 -32.26 26.30
C GLU A 61 16.77 -31.36 25.74
N GLY A 62 16.85 -31.09 24.41
CA GLY A 62 15.84 -30.33 23.68
C GLY A 62 14.51 -31.03 23.83
N THR A 63 13.49 -30.30 24.26
CA THR A 63 12.15 -30.86 24.38
C THR A 63 11.75 -31.44 23.01
N PRO A 64 11.22 -32.67 22.96
CA PRO A 64 10.91 -33.38 21.70
C PRO A 64 9.94 -32.60 20.75
N VAL A 65 9.30 -31.57 21.26
CA VAL A 65 8.40 -30.69 20.48
C VAL A 65 9.19 -29.76 19.56
N LEU A 66 10.37 -29.25 19.96
CA LEU A 66 11.17 -28.34 19.13
C LEU A 66 11.85 -29.09 17.97
N GLU A 67 12.28 -30.32 18.24
CA GLU A 67 12.92 -31.21 17.25
C GLU A 67 11.90 -31.68 16.18
N SER A 68 10.66 -31.96 16.61
CA SER A 68 9.55 -32.32 15.70
C SER A 68 9.15 -31.18 14.78
N LEU A 69 9.26 -29.92 15.21
CA LEU A 69 8.98 -28.73 14.35
C LEU A 69 10.10 -28.46 13.32
N MET A 70 11.31 -28.92 13.59
CA MET A 70 12.45 -28.80 12.67
C MET A 70 12.55 -29.97 11.67
N GLN A 71 11.84 -31.07 11.89
CA GLN A 71 11.89 -32.25 11.03
C GLN A 71 10.77 -32.40 10.02
N HIS A 72 9.86 -31.43 9.91
CA HIS A 72 8.95 -31.42 8.78
C HIS A 72 9.69 -30.84 7.56
N PRO A 73 10.04 -31.68 6.55
CA PRO A 73 10.44 -31.15 5.27
C PRO A 73 9.25 -30.36 4.77
N ALA A 74 9.46 -29.09 4.44
CA ALA A 74 8.50 -28.27 3.75
C ALA A 74 8.13 -28.96 2.44
N ALA A 75 7.10 -29.78 2.48
CA ALA A 75 6.55 -30.45 1.31
C ALA A 75 5.95 -29.35 0.43
N GLY A 76 6.67 -29.02 -0.64
CA GLY A 76 6.15 -28.13 -1.64
C GLY A 76 6.98 -26.89 -1.99
N LEU A 77 8.21 -26.77 -1.54
CA LEU A 77 9.14 -25.84 -2.16
C LEU A 77 9.51 -26.41 -3.53
N GLY A 78 8.99 -25.80 -4.59
CA GLY A 78 9.31 -26.15 -5.96
C GLY A 78 10.82 -26.32 -6.12
N GLN A 79 11.24 -27.26 -6.96
CA GLN A 79 12.63 -27.58 -7.26
C GLN A 79 13.38 -26.30 -7.64
N HIS A 80 13.98 -25.63 -6.66
CA HIS A 80 14.96 -24.59 -6.88
C HIS A 80 16.23 -25.25 -7.40
N ASN A 81 16.59 -24.90 -8.61
CA ASN A 81 17.81 -25.27 -9.28
C ASN A 81 19.01 -24.86 -8.38
N GLU A 82 19.77 -25.83 -7.85
CA GLU A 82 20.84 -25.63 -6.86
C GLU A 82 22.06 -24.85 -7.35
N ARG A 83 21.92 -24.05 -8.38
CA ARG A 83 22.99 -23.16 -8.86
C ARG A 83 22.84 -21.80 -8.24
N GLY A 84 23.39 -21.64 -7.01
CA GLY A 84 23.59 -20.33 -6.39
C GLY A 84 22.29 -19.58 -6.15
N ALA A 85 21.43 -20.08 -5.27
CA ALA A 85 20.26 -19.36 -4.78
C ALA A 85 20.75 -18.10 -4.04
N GLY A 86 20.84 -16.98 -4.74
CA GLY A 86 21.00 -15.67 -4.11
C GLY A 86 19.83 -15.41 -3.17
N PHE A 87 20.05 -14.61 -2.13
CA PHE A 87 19.00 -14.19 -1.23
C PHE A 87 17.91 -13.46 -2.01
N GLU A 88 16.71 -14.03 -2.06
CA GLU A 88 15.53 -13.42 -2.72
C GLU A 88 14.53 -12.98 -1.63
N PRO A 89 14.50 -11.67 -1.32
CA PRO A 89 13.73 -11.15 -0.19
C PRO A 89 12.23 -11.03 -0.44
N TYR A 90 11.80 -11.12 -1.70
CA TYR A 90 10.41 -10.90 -2.08
C TYR A 90 9.71 -12.18 -2.52
N ALA A 91 8.45 -12.31 -2.11
CA ALA A 91 7.53 -13.32 -2.62
C ALA A 91 6.42 -12.62 -3.41
N ASP A 92 6.17 -13.06 -4.65
CA ASP A 92 5.05 -12.57 -5.43
C ASP A 92 3.79 -13.39 -5.13
N ASN A 93 2.94 -12.85 -4.28
CA ASN A 93 1.68 -13.48 -3.88
C ASN A 93 0.51 -13.18 -4.83
N GLY A 94 0.80 -12.60 -5.99
CA GLY A 94 -0.19 -12.32 -7.02
C GLY A 94 -1.19 -11.24 -6.62
N GLY A 95 -2.42 -11.42 -7.06
CA GLY A 95 -3.51 -10.47 -6.90
C GLY A 95 -3.64 -9.51 -8.05
N THR A 96 -4.85 -9.01 -8.22
CA THR A 96 -5.19 -8.01 -9.23
C THR A 96 -6.14 -7.01 -8.63
N VAL A 97 -5.82 -5.74 -8.78
CA VAL A 97 -6.61 -4.62 -8.26
C VAL A 97 -6.95 -3.65 -9.37
N VAL A 98 -8.14 -3.09 -9.30
CA VAL A 98 -8.69 -2.13 -10.29
C VAL A 98 -9.34 -0.99 -9.55
N ALA A 99 -9.22 0.22 -10.08
CA ALA A 99 -10.09 1.32 -9.67
C ALA A 99 -10.51 2.17 -10.87
N VAL A 100 -11.71 2.75 -10.77
CA VAL A 100 -12.33 3.61 -11.78
C VAL A 100 -12.86 4.87 -11.10
N ALA A 101 -12.49 6.04 -11.60
CA ALA A 101 -12.96 7.34 -11.14
C ALA A 101 -14.08 7.86 -12.04
N GLY A 102 -15.29 7.96 -11.53
CA GLY A 102 -16.44 8.58 -12.18
C GLY A 102 -16.69 9.99 -11.65
N ARG A 103 -17.73 10.65 -12.20
CA ARG A 103 -18.11 12.02 -11.83
C ARG A 103 -18.57 12.12 -10.36
N ASP A 104 -19.35 11.15 -9.90
CA ASP A 104 -20.02 11.08 -8.60
C ASP A 104 -19.81 9.74 -7.90
N TYR A 105 -18.88 8.93 -8.41
CA TYR A 105 -18.56 7.63 -7.86
C TYR A 105 -17.08 7.29 -7.99
N CYS A 106 -16.61 6.37 -7.16
CA CYS A 106 -15.35 5.67 -7.32
C CYS A 106 -15.60 4.17 -7.12
N ILE A 107 -15.17 3.35 -8.08
CA ILE A 107 -15.22 1.88 -7.99
C ILE A 107 -13.82 1.40 -7.67
N ILE A 108 -13.69 0.53 -6.67
CA ILE A 108 -12.43 -0.13 -6.32
C ILE A 108 -12.71 -1.62 -6.19
N ALA A 109 -11.96 -2.45 -6.90
CA ALA A 109 -12.18 -3.88 -6.93
C ALA A 109 -10.87 -4.65 -6.84
N ALA A 110 -10.90 -5.81 -6.17
CA ALA A 110 -9.77 -6.70 -6.07
C ALA A 110 -10.21 -8.16 -5.94
N ASP A 111 -9.39 -9.08 -6.46
CA ASP A 111 -9.58 -10.50 -6.24
C ASP A 111 -9.12 -10.94 -4.83
N SER A 112 -9.62 -12.09 -4.39
CA SER A 112 -9.36 -12.61 -3.04
C SER A 112 -8.35 -13.77 -2.99
N ARG A 113 -7.76 -14.16 -4.13
CA ARG A 113 -6.80 -15.25 -4.19
C ARG A 113 -5.42 -14.80 -3.75
N LEU A 114 -4.80 -15.58 -2.85
CA LEU A 114 -3.39 -15.45 -2.49
C LEU A 114 -2.67 -16.71 -2.96
N SER A 115 -1.66 -16.56 -3.79
CA SER A 115 -0.90 -17.66 -4.36
C SER A 115 0.60 -17.48 -4.13
N ASP A 116 1.32 -18.59 -4.22
CA ASP A 116 2.77 -18.63 -4.29
C ASP A 116 3.16 -19.60 -5.42
N GLY A 117 3.67 -19.05 -6.51
CA GLY A 117 3.88 -19.79 -7.75
C GLY A 117 2.58 -20.43 -8.25
N TYR A 118 2.53 -21.76 -8.26
CA TYR A 118 1.36 -22.54 -8.66
C TYR A 118 0.47 -22.98 -7.48
N SER A 119 0.89 -22.71 -6.25
CA SER A 119 0.15 -23.09 -5.04
C SER A 119 -0.79 -21.97 -4.61
N ILE A 120 -2.02 -22.31 -4.23
CA ILE A 120 -2.98 -21.38 -3.65
C ILE A 120 -2.84 -21.48 -2.13
N LEU A 121 -2.36 -20.40 -1.50
CA LEU A 121 -2.21 -20.31 -0.05
C LEU A 121 -3.56 -20.10 0.64
N THR A 122 -4.37 -19.18 0.09
CA THR A 122 -5.74 -18.96 0.56
C THR A 122 -6.60 -18.34 -0.55
N ARG A 123 -7.91 -18.59 -0.46
CA ARG A 123 -8.91 -18.11 -1.41
C ARG A 123 -9.72 -16.91 -0.88
N ASN A 124 -9.40 -16.45 0.32
CA ASN A 124 -10.18 -15.43 1.02
C ASN A 124 -9.30 -14.39 1.70
N VAL A 125 -8.64 -13.56 0.88
CA VAL A 125 -7.86 -12.41 1.33
C VAL A 125 -8.58 -11.13 0.93
N THR A 126 -8.67 -10.18 1.83
CA THR A 126 -9.13 -8.82 1.54
C THR A 126 -7.95 -7.98 1.08
N ARG A 127 -8.02 -7.47 -0.15
CA ARG A 127 -6.99 -6.61 -0.75
C ARG A 127 -7.42 -5.15 -0.86
N VAL A 128 -8.67 -4.85 -0.57
CA VAL A 128 -9.23 -3.51 -0.54
C VAL A 128 -9.37 -3.09 0.92
N HIS A 129 -8.61 -2.09 1.33
CA HIS A 129 -8.53 -1.65 2.72
C HIS A 129 -9.02 -0.21 2.86
N GLN A 130 -9.99 0.00 3.70
CA GLN A 130 -10.41 1.36 4.08
C GLN A 130 -9.32 1.98 4.95
N LEU A 131 -8.84 3.15 4.59
CA LEU A 131 -7.80 3.88 5.32
C LEU A 131 -8.40 4.98 6.20
N SER A 132 -9.14 5.90 5.62
CA SER A 132 -9.77 7.02 6.34
C SER A 132 -10.95 7.55 5.55
N GLY A 133 -12.09 7.77 6.21
CA GLY A 133 -13.30 8.28 5.55
C GLY A 133 -13.67 7.46 4.30
N ASP A 134 -13.80 8.16 3.17
CA ASP A 134 -14.14 7.56 1.87
C ASP A 134 -12.89 7.22 1.04
N THR A 135 -11.74 6.99 1.68
CA THR A 135 -10.48 6.66 1.00
C THR A 135 -10.12 5.20 1.22
N TYR A 136 -9.87 4.50 0.14
CA TYR A 136 -9.51 3.08 0.11
C TYR A 136 -8.20 2.84 -0.62
N LEU A 137 -7.44 1.88 -0.13
CA LEU A 137 -6.22 1.38 -0.76
C LEU A 137 -6.45 -0.05 -1.22
N ALA A 138 -6.21 -0.31 -2.50
CA ALA A 138 -6.18 -1.65 -3.06
C ALA A 138 -4.72 -2.04 -3.37
N THR A 139 -4.32 -3.26 -2.98
CA THR A 139 -2.92 -3.69 -3.05
C THR A 139 -2.77 -5.07 -3.67
N ALA A 140 -1.72 -5.25 -4.49
CA ALA A 140 -1.29 -6.54 -5.04
C ALA A 140 0.22 -6.72 -4.84
N GLY A 141 0.74 -7.91 -5.04
CA GLY A 141 2.17 -8.24 -4.90
C GLY A 141 2.48 -9.00 -3.60
N CYS A 142 3.55 -8.64 -2.90
CA CYS A 142 3.98 -9.32 -1.68
C CYS A 142 3.03 -9.03 -0.50
N TRP A 143 2.41 -10.09 0.03
CA TRP A 143 1.42 -9.96 1.11
C TRP A 143 2.04 -9.47 2.43
N ALA A 144 3.26 -9.91 2.74
CA ALA A 144 3.95 -9.47 3.95
C ALA A 144 4.25 -7.96 3.92
N ASP A 145 4.69 -7.46 2.76
CA ASP A 145 4.95 -6.04 2.56
C ASP A 145 3.65 -5.22 2.60
N THR A 146 2.57 -5.74 2.03
CA THR A 146 1.23 -5.13 2.14
C THR A 146 0.83 -4.93 3.60
N GLN A 147 0.98 -5.97 4.42
CA GLN A 147 0.64 -5.89 5.85
C GLN A 147 1.54 -4.91 6.61
N GLY A 148 2.82 -4.83 6.24
CA GLY A 148 3.77 -3.86 6.79
C GLY A 148 3.39 -2.42 6.42
N LEU A 149 3.07 -2.20 5.14
CA LEU A 149 2.63 -0.89 4.62
C LEU A 149 1.33 -0.42 5.29
N LEU A 150 0.33 -1.30 5.40
CA LEU A 150 -0.95 -0.96 6.04
C LEU A 150 -0.78 -0.51 7.50
N ARG A 151 0.01 -1.24 8.29
CA ARG A 151 0.30 -0.84 9.68
C ARG A 151 0.98 0.52 9.77
N LEU A 152 1.92 0.79 8.86
CA LEU A 152 2.58 2.09 8.77
C LEU A 152 1.55 3.19 8.46
N LEU A 153 0.70 2.98 7.45
CA LEU A 153 -0.31 3.95 7.05
C LEU A 153 -1.32 4.22 8.16
N GLU A 154 -1.82 3.19 8.85
CA GLU A 154 -2.70 3.36 10.01
C GLU A 154 -2.08 4.25 11.09
N TYR A 155 -0.80 4.03 11.40
CA TYR A 155 -0.09 4.85 12.38
C TYR A 155 -0.01 6.32 11.95
N LEU A 156 0.34 6.56 10.70
CA LEU A 156 0.48 7.90 10.13
C LEU A 156 -0.87 8.65 10.05
N ILE A 157 -1.91 7.95 9.62
CA ILE A 157 -3.27 8.50 9.51
C ILE A 157 -3.79 8.91 10.89
N ARG A 158 -3.67 8.03 11.89
CA ARG A 158 -4.07 8.33 13.27
C ARG A 158 -3.31 9.54 13.83
N GLY A 159 -2.00 9.64 13.52
CA GLY A 159 -1.19 10.79 13.88
C GLY A 159 -1.70 12.08 13.26
N TYR A 160 -1.99 12.07 11.96
CA TYR A 160 -2.54 13.20 11.23
C TYR A 160 -3.91 13.62 11.77
N GLU A 161 -4.84 12.68 11.92
CA GLU A 161 -6.20 12.95 12.41
C GLU A 161 -6.21 13.51 13.83
N SER A 162 -5.32 13.00 14.69
CA SER A 162 -5.15 13.52 16.05
C SER A 162 -4.65 14.96 16.06
N GLN A 163 -3.70 15.31 15.18
CA GLN A 163 -3.12 16.65 15.10
C GLN A 163 -4.07 17.65 14.41
N GLN A 164 -4.66 17.24 13.30
CA GLN A 164 -5.49 18.11 12.46
C GLN A 164 -6.96 18.13 12.87
N ARG A 165 -7.40 17.21 13.73
CA ARG A 165 -8.79 17.02 14.19
C ARG A 165 -9.79 16.89 13.03
N ARG A 166 -9.35 16.32 11.92
CA ARG A 166 -10.16 16.02 10.73
C ARG A 166 -9.67 14.77 10.04
N THR A 167 -10.53 14.09 9.31
CA THR A 167 -10.17 12.95 8.46
C THR A 167 -9.22 13.39 7.34
N MET A 168 -8.34 12.49 6.92
CA MET A 168 -7.41 12.75 5.84
C MET A 168 -8.10 12.50 4.50
N GLY A 169 -8.21 13.53 3.66
CA GLY A 169 -8.77 13.40 2.30
C GLY A 169 -7.85 12.64 1.35
N VAL A 170 -8.42 12.11 0.28
CA VAL A 170 -7.73 11.24 -0.70
C VAL A 170 -6.48 11.91 -1.31
N LYS A 171 -6.52 13.21 -1.57
CA LYS A 171 -5.37 13.97 -2.11
C LYS A 171 -4.21 14.06 -1.13
N ALA A 172 -4.47 14.31 0.15
CA ALA A 172 -3.42 14.34 1.18
C ALA A 172 -2.84 12.94 1.38
N MET A 173 -3.70 11.91 1.36
CA MET A 173 -3.33 10.51 1.44
C MET A 173 -2.42 10.10 0.28
N SER A 174 -2.70 10.57 -0.94
CA SER A 174 -1.90 10.22 -2.12
C SER A 174 -0.45 10.71 -1.98
N HIS A 175 -0.24 11.92 -1.51
CA HIS A 175 1.11 12.45 -1.26
C HIS A 175 1.81 11.76 -0.09
N MET A 176 1.08 11.46 0.98
CA MET A 176 1.64 10.75 2.13
C MET A 176 2.13 9.35 1.72
N LEU A 177 1.32 8.59 0.99
CA LEU A 177 1.68 7.26 0.50
C LEU A 177 2.93 7.32 -0.39
N SER A 178 2.97 8.23 -1.37
CA SER A 178 4.12 8.44 -2.24
C SER A 178 5.41 8.71 -1.44
N THR A 179 5.35 9.62 -0.49
CA THR A 179 6.51 9.99 0.35
C THR A 179 7.06 8.77 1.10
N HIS A 180 6.19 7.95 1.67
CA HIS A 180 6.61 6.79 2.47
C HIS A 180 7.08 5.62 1.62
N LEU A 181 6.53 5.41 0.43
CA LEU A 181 7.07 4.45 -0.54
C LEU A 181 8.47 4.89 -0.99
N TYR A 182 8.65 6.16 -1.32
CA TYR A 182 9.96 6.69 -1.75
C TYR A 182 11.01 6.66 -0.64
N TYR A 183 10.62 6.80 0.61
CA TYR A 183 11.55 6.68 1.73
C TYR A 183 12.26 5.31 1.77
N ARG A 184 11.63 4.29 1.21
CA ARG A 184 12.19 2.95 1.07
C ARG A 184 12.75 2.65 -0.33
N ARG A 185 13.11 3.65 -1.11
CA ARG A 185 13.60 3.48 -2.48
C ARG A 185 14.72 2.45 -2.63
N SER A 186 15.65 2.35 -1.69
CA SER A 186 16.77 1.40 -1.73
C SER A 186 16.34 -0.05 -1.46
N PHE A 187 15.24 -0.26 -0.74
CA PHE A 187 14.64 -1.55 -0.47
C PHE A 187 13.11 -1.38 -0.41
N PRO A 188 12.46 -1.26 -1.58
CA PRO A 188 11.06 -0.88 -1.66
C PRO A 188 10.13 -1.97 -1.12
N PHE A 189 8.93 -1.58 -0.72
CA PHE A 189 7.83 -2.54 -0.59
C PHE A 189 7.49 -3.10 -1.97
N TYR A 190 7.46 -4.43 -2.09
CA TYR A 190 7.00 -5.06 -3.32
C TYR A 190 5.47 -5.10 -3.35
N THR A 191 4.88 -3.93 -3.49
CA THR A 191 3.43 -3.74 -3.52
C THR A 191 3.05 -2.85 -4.70
N PHE A 192 2.01 -3.27 -5.42
CA PHE A 192 1.38 -2.50 -6.48
C PHE A 192 0.10 -1.91 -5.92
N ASN A 193 0.10 -0.60 -5.74
CA ASN A 193 -0.91 0.11 -4.98
C ASN A 193 -1.80 0.93 -5.90
N ILE A 194 -3.09 0.94 -5.60
CA ILE A 194 -4.05 1.88 -6.19
C ILE A 194 -4.82 2.51 -5.03
N LEU A 195 -4.79 3.82 -4.95
CA LEU A 195 -5.58 4.58 -3.99
C LEU A 195 -6.81 5.14 -4.69
N GLY A 196 -7.97 4.93 -4.11
CA GLY A 196 -9.22 5.44 -4.63
C GLY A 196 -10.08 6.04 -3.54
N GLY A 197 -10.91 7.00 -3.90
CA GLY A 197 -11.82 7.64 -2.98
C GLY A 197 -12.64 8.74 -3.64
N LEU A 198 -13.34 9.51 -2.84
CA LEU A 198 -14.00 10.73 -3.25
C LEU A 198 -13.18 11.93 -2.78
N ASP A 199 -13.04 12.95 -3.63
CA ASP A 199 -12.42 14.19 -3.20
C ASP A 199 -13.44 15.09 -2.46
N ASP A 200 -12.99 16.25 -1.99
CA ASP A 200 -13.81 17.17 -1.19
C ASP A 200 -15.07 17.65 -1.94
N GLU A 201 -15.09 17.56 -3.26
CA GLU A 201 -16.22 17.90 -4.13
C GLU A 201 -17.16 16.71 -4.34
N GLY A 202 -16.79 15.51 -3.84
CA GLY A 202 -17.51 14.26 -4.03
C GLY A 202 -17.33 13.66 -5.42
N THR A 203 -16.26 14.04 -6.11
CA THR A 203 -15.87 13.48 -7.40
C THR A 203 -14.91 12.34 -7.19
N GLY A 204 -15.04 11.29 -7.98
CA GLY A 204 -14.13 10.13 -7.89
C GLY A 204 -12.68 10.54 -8.17
N ALA A 205 -11.77 10.04 -7.35
CA ALA A 205 -10.34 10.28 -7.45
C ALA A 205 -9.59 8.97 -7.32
N VAL A 206 -8.86 8.59 -8.35
CA VAL A 206 -8.03 7.40 -8.40
C VAL A 206 -6.59 7.79 -8.65
N TYR A 207 -5.68 7.21 -7.89
CA TYR A 207 -4.24 7.40 -8.01
C TYR A 207 -3.56 6.04 -8.21
N GLY A 208 -2.85 5.91 -9.31
CA GLY A 208 -2.00 4.74 -9.60
C GLY A 208 -0.59 4.98 -9.10
N TYR A 209 0.05 3.95 -8.58
CA TYR A 209 1.41 4.01 -8.02
C TYR A 209 2.32 2.98 -8.64
N ASP A 210 3.60 3.29 -8.72
CA ASP A 210 4.65 2.30 -8.83
C ASP A 210 5.17 1.86 -7.44
N ALA A 211 6.05 0.86 -7.40
CA ALA A 211 6.58 0.35 -6.14
C ALA A 211 7.48 1.34 -5.40
N VAL A 212 8.04 2.34 -6.08
CA VAL A 212 8.93 3.36 -5.48
C VAL A 212 8.20 4.67 -5.12
N GLY A 213 6.88 4.73 -5.36
CA GLY A 213 6.07 5.87 -4.93
C GLY A 213 5.85 6.96 -5.97
N SER A 214 6.24 6.76 -7.24
CA SER A 214 5.76 7.62 -8.31
C SER A 214 4.26 7.42 -8.47
N PHE A 215 3.50 8.50 -8.61
CA PHE A 215 2.04 8.40 -8.70
C PHE A 215 1.46 9.46 -9.62
N GLU A 216 0.32 9.14 -10.17
CA GLU A 216 -0.48 10.07 -10.96
C GLU A 216 -1.97 9.87 -10.70
N ARG A 217 -2.75 10.93 -10.88
CA ARG A 217 -4.21 10.84 -10.87
C ARG A 217 -4.69 10.37 -12.23
N VAL A 218 -5.42 9.27 -12.25
CA VAL A 218 -5.88 8.60 -13.47
C VAL A 218 -7.38 8.37 -13.43
N ARG A 219 -7.99 8.14 -14.60
CA ARG A 219 -9.41 7.77 -14.71
C ARG A 219 -9.64 6.32 -14.33
N VAL A 220 -8.73 5.46 -14.80
CA VAL A 220 -8.80 4.03 -14.62
C VAL A 220 -7.40 3.51 -14.30
N ALA A 221 -7.28 2.70 -13.27
CA ALA A 221 -6.03 2.02 -12.92
C ALA A 221 -6.27 0.54 -12.74
N CYS A 222 -5.32 -0.27 -13.22
CA CYS A 222 -5.23 -1.69 -12.94
C CYS A 222 -3.80 -2.04 -12.55
N ALA A 223 -3.61 -2.84 -11.50
CA ALA A 223 -2.29 -3.27 -11.06
C ALA A 223 -2.30 -4.74 -10.64
N GLY A 224 -1.10 -5.33 -10.65
CA GLY A 224 -0.91 -6.74 -10.30
C GLY A 224 -0.96 -7.70 -11.48
N GLY A 225 -1.13 -9.00 -11.20
CA GLY A 225 -0.96 -10.07 -12.19
C GLY A 225 -1.93 -10.06 -13.35
N GLY A 226 -3.11 -9.46 -13.21
CA GLY A 226 -4.12 -9.36 -14.28
C GLY A 226 -4.05 -8.07 -15.10
N GLN A 227 -3.13 -7.17 -14.81
CA GLN A 227 -3.05 -5.85 -15.45
C GLN A 227 -3.02 -5.93 -16.98
N SER A 228 -2.18 -6.78 -17.54
CA SER A 228 -2.02 -6.92 -18.99
C SER A 228 -3.30 -7.37 -19.73
N ILE A 229 -4.21 -8.05 -19.03
CA ILE A 229 -5.48 -8.52 -19.59
C ILE A 229 -6.58 -7.49 -19.36
N MET A 230 -6.61 -6.88 -18.17
CA MET A 230 -7.72 -6.05 -17.75
C MET A 230 -7.58 -4.59 -18.20
N GLN A 231 -6.38 -4.02 -18.17
CA GLN A 231 -6.17 -2.63 -18.57
C GLN A 231 -6.70 -2.32 -19.97
N PRO A 232 -6.41 -3.11 -21.03
CA PRO A 232 -6.95 -2.84 -22.36
C PRO A 232 -8.48 -2.90 -22.44
N VAL A 233 -9.13 -3.72 -21.60
CA VAL A 233 -10.59 -3.80 -21.54
C VAL A 233 -11.17 -2.55 -20.86
N LEU A 234 -10.50 -2.07 -19.82
CA LEU A 234 -10.92 -0.92 -19.04
C LEU A 234 -10.62 0.40 -19.74
N ASP A 235 -9.62 0.44 -20.63
CA ASP A 235 -9.30 1.61 -21.46
C ASP A 235 -10.46 2.03 -22.38
N ARG A 236 -11.45 1.16 -22.60
CA ARG A 236 -12.70 1.55 -23.26
C ARG A 236 -13.43 2.64 -22.51
N LEU A 237 -13.42 2.62 -21.17
CA LEU A 237 -14.01 3.68 -20.36
C LEU A 237 -13.29 5.01 -20.59
N ASP A 238 -11.99 4.96 -20.83
CA ASP A 238 -11.17 6.13 -21.18
C ASP A 238 -11.47 6.65 -22.59
N ALA A 239 -11.60 5.77 -23.55
CA ALA A 239 -11.84 6.14 -24.95
C ALA A 239 -13.21 6.81 -25.15
N GLU A 240 -14.21 6.43 -24.37
CA GLU A 240 -15.53 7.05 -24.38
C GLU A 240 -15.53 8.44 -23.74
N ALA A 241 -14.70 8.65 -22.71
CA ALA A 241 -14.49 9.97 -22.09
C ALA A 241 -13.64 10.93 -22.95
N GLY A 242 -12.65 10.39 -23.67
CA GLY A 242 -11.68 11.21 -24.45
C GLY A 242 -12.23 11.87 -25.70
N ARG A 243 -13.42 11.51 -26.16
CA ARG A 243 -14.06 12.15 -27.33
C ARG A 243 -14.63 13.54 -27.04
N GLY A 244 -14.70 13.94 -25.77
CA GLY A 244 -15.25 15.24 -25.36
C GLY A 244 -14.31 16.16 -24.59
N ALA A 245 -13.15 15.67 -24.13
CA ALA A 245 -12.31 16.38 -23.17
C ALA A 245 -10.88 16.58 -23.70
N GLY A 246 -10.68 17.61 -24.51
CA GLY A 246 -9.37 18.03 -25.02
C GLY A 246 -8.80 19.27 -24.30
N GLY A 247 -9.23 19.60 -23.07
CA GLY A 247 -8.79 20.76 -22.31
C GLY A 247 -7.76 20.41 -21.23
N SER A 248 -6.58 21.03 -21.29
CA SER A 248 -5.58 21.00 -20.21
C SER A 248 -6.17 21.65 -18.95
N GLY A 249 -6.68 20.85 -18.02
CA GLY A 249 -7.26 21.33 -16.77
C GLY A 249 -8.47 20.55 -16.28
N GLU A 250 -9.00 19.63 -17.07
CA GLU A 250 -10.14 18.79 -16.69
C GLU A 250 -9.71 17.62 -15.81
N LEU A 251 -10.53 17.34 -14.79
CA LEU A 251 -10.26 16.22 -13.88
C LEU A 251 -10.30 14.89 -14.65
N PRO A 252 -9.37 13.95 -14.37
CA PRO A 252 -9.36 12.63 -15.01
C PRO A 252 -10.47 11.76 -14.41
N ILE A 253 -11.66 11.84 -15.00
CA ILE A 253 -12.84 11.03 -14.66
C ILE A 253 -13.42 10.38 -15.91
N VAL A 254 -14.05 9.21 -15.75
CA VAL A 254 -14.82 8.60 -16.83
C VAL A 254 -16.20 9.27 -16.95
N ALA A 255 -16.71 9.38 -18.19
CA ALA A 255 -18.01 9.98 -18.45
C ALA A 255 -19.17 8.98 -18.39
N VAL A 256 -18.89 7.72 -18.10
CA VAL A 256 -19.82 6.60 -18.13
C VAL A 256 -20.60 6.53 -16.81
N GLU A 257 -21.85 6.11 -16.88
CA GLU A 257 -22.69 5.89 -15.70
C GLU A 257 -22.17 4.72 -14.83
N LEU A 258 -22.45 4.79 -13.52
CA LEU A 258 -21.96 3.84 -12.53
C LEU A 258 -22.23 2.37 -12.91
N GLU A 259 -23.45 2.04 -13.28
CA GLU A 259 -23.82 0.62 -13.56
C GLU A 259 -23.15 0.09 -14.83
N GLU A 260 -22.89 0.92 -15.81
CA GLU A 260 -22.14 0.55 -17.00
C GLU A 260 -20.67 0.31 -16.70
N ALA A 261 -20.03 1.21 -15.96
CA ALA A 261 -18.66 1.05 -15.48
C ALA A 261 -18.52 -0.23 -14.63
N LEU A 262 -19.45 -0.45 -13.70
CA LEU A 262 -19.48 -1.64 -12.86
C LEU A 262 -19.64 -2.92 -13.66
N SER A 263 -20.51 -2.92 -14.67
CA SER A 263 -20.71 -4.05 -15.60
C SER A 263 -19.43 -4.37 -16.37
N LEU A 264 -18.67 -3.34 -16.80
CA LEU A 264 -17.39 -3.55 -17.50
C LEU A 264 -16.32 -4.10 -16.56
N VAL A 265 -16.21 -3.57 -15.34
CA VAL A 265 -15.29 -4.09 -14.31
C VAL A 265 -15.57 -5.57 -14.02
N ARG A 266 -16.84 -5.95 -13.83
CA ARG A 266 -17.22 -7.35 -13.61
C ARG A 266 -16.81 -8.25 -14.81
N ARG A 267 -17.07 -7.81 -16.03
CA ARG A 267 -16.69 -8.55 -17.26
C ARG A 267 -15.18 -8.67 -17.39
N ALA A 268 -14.43 -7.63 -17.05
CA ALA A 268 -12.96 -7.64 -17.08
C ALA A 268 -12.41 -8.69 -16.10
N PHE A 269 -12.92 -8.75 -14.87
CA PHE A 269 -12.51 -9.77 -13.91
C PHE A 269 -12.86 -11.19 -14.34
N VAL A 270 -14.04 -11.40 -14.91
CA VAL A 270 -14.42 -12.72 -15.45
C VAL A 270 -13.47 -13.14 -16.58
N ALA A 271 -13.19 -12.23 -17.53
CA ALA A 271 -12.29 -12.51 -18.65
C ALA A 271 -10.85 -12.79 -18.17
N ALA A 272 -10.36 -12.04 -17.19
CA ALA A 272 -9.03 -12.23 -16.63
C ALA A 272 -8.93 -13.53 -15.82
N GLY A 273 -9.99 -13.89 -15.07
CA GLY A 273 -10.06 -15.14 -14.30
C GLY A 273 -10.00 -16.41 -15.16
N GLU A 274 -10.43 -16.34 -16.42
CA GLU A 274 -10.31 -17.48 -17.37
C GLU A 274 -8.88 -17.64 -17.92
N ARG A 275 -8.02 -16.63 -17.82
CA ARG A 275 -6.69 -16.61 -18.44
C ARG A 275 -5.54 -16.57 -17.44
N ASN A 276 -5.79 -16.13 -16.22
CA ASN A 276 -4.75 -15.97 -15.23
C ASN A 276 -5.01 -16.86 -14.01
N ILE A 277 -4.15 -17.84 -13.79
CA ILE A 277 -4.25 -18.79 -12.68
C ILE A 277 -4.09 -18.14 -11.29
N ARG A 278 -3.44 -16.97 -11.24
CA ARG A 278 -3.23 -16.21 -10.00
C ARG A 278 -4.39 -15.31 -9.62
N LEU A 279 -5.39 -15.17 -10.50
CA LEU A 279 -6.60 -14.40 -10.31
C LEU A 279 -7.79 -15.37 -10.24
N GLY A 280 -8.64 -15.24 -9.23
CA GLY A 280 -9.80 -16.12 -9.13
C GLY A 280 -10.51 -16.06 -7.78
N ASP A 281 -11.33 -17.06 -7.56
CA ASP A 281 -12.17 -17.30 -6.39
C ASP A 281 -13.28 -16.24 -6.22
N ARG A 282 -13.00 -15.08 -5.66
CA ARG A 282 -13.97 -14.02 -5.42
C ARG A 282 -13.36 -12.64 -5.72
N VAL A 283 -14.18 -11.74 -6.18
CA VAL A 283 -13.82 -10.32 -6.31
C VAL A 283 -14.63 -9.52 -5.30
N GLU A 284 -13.96 -8.71 -4.53
CA GLU A 284 -14.56 -7.68 -3.67
C GLU A 284 -14.60 -6.37 -4.45
N ILE A 285 -15.79 -5.77 -4.54
CA ILE A 285 -16.00 -4.51 -5.25
C ILE A 285 -16.60 -3.52 -4.26
N VAL A 286 -15.88 -2.44 -4.02
CA VAL A 286 -16.33 -1.31 -3.22
C VAL A 286 -16.75 -0.20 -4.16
N VAL A 287 -17.98 0.23 -4.05
CA VAL A 287 -18.53 1.37 -4.78
C VAL A 287 -18.73 2.50 -3.79
N LEU A 288 -18.06 3.60 -4.02
CA LEU A 288 -18.15 4.82 -3.22
C LEU A 288 -18.97 5.84 -3.98
N THR A 289 -19.97 6.40 -3.32
CA THR A 289 -20.80 7.50 -3.81
C THR A 289 -21.01 8.53 -2.71
N ARG A 290 -21.54 9.70 -3.04
CA ARG A 290 -21.90 10.70 -2.01
C ARG A 290 -22.92 10.22 -0.99
N GLU A 291 -23.73 9.22 -1.35
CA GLU A 291 -24.75 8.64 -0.47
C GLU A 291 -24.16 7.62 0.52
N GLY A 292 -22.93 7.17 0.27
CA GLY A 292 -22.21 6.20 1.09
C GLY A 292 -21.51 5.13 0.27
N GLN A 293 -21.11 4.07 0.96
CA GLN A 293 -20.38 2.94 0.37
C GLN A 293 -21.28 1.72 0.19
N ARG A 294 -21.12 1.02 -0.94
CA ARG A 294 -21.75 -0.27 -1.23
C ARG A 294 -20.67 -1.31 -1.47
N LEU A 295 -20.74 -2.42 -0.75
CA LEU A 295 -19.85 -3.57 -0.94
C LEU A 295 -20.57 -4.63 -1.75
N GLU A 296 -19.96 -5.08 -2.83
CA GLU A 296 -20.44 -6.17 -3.66
C GLU A 296 -19.42 -7.29 -3.75
N GLN A 297 -19.88 -8.50 -4.01
CA GLN A 297 -19.04 -9.66 -4.21
C GLN A 297 -19.41 -10.38 -5.49
N LEU A 298 -18.41 -10.61 -6.34
CA LEU A 298 -18.56 -11.39 -7.56
C LEU A 298 -17.82 -12.72 -7.40
N GLN A 299 -18.51 -13.84 -7.61
CA GLN A 299 -17.87 -15.16 -7.63
C GLN A 299 -17.27 -15.41 -9.00
N LEU A 300 -16.00 -15.77 -9.03
CA LEU A 300 -15.31 -16.27 -10.20
C LEU A 300 -15.25 -17.79 -10.19
N LYS A 301 -14.84 -18.39 -11.29
CA LYS A 301 -14.61 -19.83 -11.35
C LYS A 301 -13.54 -20.26 -10.33
N LYS A 302 -13.78 -21.37 -9.68
CA LYS A 302 -12.81 -22.06 -8.83
C LYS A 302 -12.04 -23.04 -9.73
N HIS A 303 -10.77 -22.79 -9.92
CA HIS A 303 -9.85 -23.72 -10.58
C HIS A 303 -9.13 -24.57 -9.57
#